data_7d8e0f5a5c2c899466bc75eff774b8e0
#
_entry.id   7d8e0f5a5c2c899466bc75eff774b8e0
#
_cell.length_a   1.000
_cell.length_b   1.000
_cell.length_c   1.000
_cell.angle_alpha   90.00
_cell.angle_beta   90.00
_cell.angle_gamma   90.00
#
_symmetry.space_group_name_H-M   'P 1'
#
loop_
_entity.id
_entity.type
_entity.pdbx_description
1 polymer ?
#
loop_
_entity_poly.entity_id
_entity_poly.type
_entity_poly.pdbx_seq_one_letter_code
_entity_poly.pdbx_strand_id
1 'polypeptide(L)'
;VALYELIERLQAHAASALAWFDNFDLLVTPTVAAPPGVLGDYLNRYVSGLGSAFTRPLNVTGQPAMSIPLGWPDDGLPRGVQLVAAYGREDLLVRVASALEEAAPWSHRKPAL
;
A
#
# COMPACT_ATOMS: atom_id res chain seq x y z
N VAL A 1 0.40 32.37 3.90
CA VAL A 1 -0.71 31.94 4.80
C VAL A 1 -1.24 30.61 4.32
N ALA A 2 -1.74 30.47 3.09
CA ALA A 2 -2.35 29.23 2.57
C ALA A 2 -1.41 28.01 2.59
N LEU A 3 -0.11 28.18 2.33
CA LEU A 3 0.85 27.07 2.39
C LEU A 3 1.05 26.57 3.83
N TYR A 4 1.13 27.48 4.79
CA TYR A 4 1.26 27.14 6.21
C TYR A 4 0.05 26.35 6.71
N GLU A 5 -1.15 26.81 6.40
CA GLU A 5 -2.41 26.13 6.74
C GLU A 5 -2.47 24.73 6.12
N LEU A 6 -2.01 24.57 4.88
CA LEU A 6 -1.95 23.26 4.23
C LEU A 6 -0.97 22.31 4.95
N ILE A 7 0.21 22.79 5.32
CA ILE A 7 1.21 22.00 6.05
C ILE A 7 0.65 21.58 7.41
N GLU A 8 0.03 22.50 8.16
CA GLU A 8 -0.60 22.15 9.45
C GLU A 8 -1.69 21.09 9.32
N ARG A 9 -2.52 21.20 8.29
CA ARG A 9 -3.56 20.19 8.02
C ARG A 9 -2.98 18.82 7.65
N LEU A 10 -1.90 18.79 6.86
CA LEU A 10 -1.20 17.55 6.54
C LEU A 10 -0.57 16.91 7.77
N GLN A 11 0.06 17.72 8.63
CA GLN A 11 0.65 17.25 9.88
C GLN A 11 -0.41 16.73 10.86
N ALA A 12 -1.54 17.42 10.99
CA ALA A 12 -2.64 16.96 11.82
C ALA A 12 -3.24 15.64 11.30
N HIS A 13 -3.37 15.51 9.99
CA HIS A 13 -3.83 14.26 9.37
C HIS A 13 -2.81 13.12 9.61
N ALA A 14 -1.53 13.38 9.44
CA ALA A 14 -0.49 12.39 9.72
C ALA A 14 -0.50 11.95 11.18
N ALA A 15 -0.59 12.89 12.11
CA ALA A 15 -0.68 12.59 13.56
C ALA A 15 -1.90 11.70 13.89
N SER A 16 -3.05 12.00 13.30
CA SER A 16 -4.27 11.19 13.48
C SER A 16 -4.10 9.78 12.92
N ALA A 17 -3.49 9.65 11.74
CA ALA A 17 -3.24 8.35 11.12
C ALA A 17 -2.23 7.51 11.92
N LEU A 18 -1.20 8.15 12.50
CA LEU A 18 -0.22 7.48 13.36
C LEU A 18 -0.85 6.99 14.67
N ALA A 19 -1.71 7.79 15.31
CA ALA A 19 -2.40 7.43 16.55
C ALA A 19 -3.32 6.22 16.40
N TRP A 20 -3.77 5.89 15.18
CA TRP A 20 -4.54 4.68 14.92
C TRP A 20 -3.76 3.41 15.29
N PHE A 21 -2.44 3.41 15.10
CA PHE A 21 -1.56 2.28 15.43
C PHE A 21 -1.28 2.10 16.93
N ASP A 22 -1.79 2.98 17.79
CA ASP A 22 -1.79 2.74 19.24
C ASP A 22 -2.70 1.56 19.63
N ASN A 23 -3.67 1.24 18.77
CA ASN A 23 -4.66 0.19 19.01
C ASN A 23 -4.57 -1.00 18.03
N PHE A 24 -3.76 -0.89 16.98
CA PHE A 24 -3.63 -1.89 15.93
C PHE A 24 -2.17 -2.09 15.53
N ASP A 25 -1.78 -3.32 15.31
CA ASP A 25 -0.40 -3.67 14.94
C ASP A 25 -0.14 -3.50 13.43
N LEU A 26 -1.17 -3.74 12.62
CA LEU A 26 -1.06 -3.81 11.18
C LEU A 26 -2.31 -3.29 10.49
N LEU A 27 -2.12 -2.48 9.44
CA LEU A 27 -3.18 -2.10 8.52
C LEU A 27 -2.97 -2.86 7.21
N VAL A 28 -4.02 -3.50 6.72
CA VAL A 28 -4.02 -4.26 5.47
C VAL A 28 -4.97 -3.60 4.48
N THR A 29 -4.47 -3.27 3.29
CA THR A 29 -5.27 -2.67 2.22
C THR A 29 -4.89 -3.30 0.87
N PRO A 30 -5.70 -3.12 -0.18
CA PRO A 30 -5.20 -3.29 -1.53
C PRO A 30 -4.02 -2.32 -1.77
N THR A 31 -3.04 -2.70 -2.57
CA THR A 31 -1.97 -1.77 -2.97
C THR A 31 -2.50 -0.69 -3.91
N VAL A 32 -3.36 -1.10 -4.86
CA VAL A 32 -4.02 -0.21 -5.82
C VAL A 32 -5.52 -0.49 -5.85
N ALA A 33 -6.31 0.54 -6.16
CA ALA A 33 -7.78 0.46 -6.13
C ALA A 33 -8.38 -0.31 -7.32
N ALA A 34 -7.61 -0.55 -8.37
CA ALA A 34 -8.08 -1.19 -9.59
C ALA A 34 -6.97 -2.02 -10.25
N PRO A 35 -7.30 -3.01 -11.08
CA PRO A 35 -6.34 -3.73 -11.90
C PRO A 35 -5.54 -2.78 -12.80
N PRO A 36 -4.33 -3.17 -13.26
CA PRO A 36 -3.58 -2.37 -14.21
C PRO A 36 -4.40 -2.13 -15.49
N GLY A 37 -4.27 -0.94 -16.05
CA GLY A 37 -4.91 -0.59 -17.31
C GLY A 37 -4.13 -1.07 -18.51
N VAL A 38 -4.77 -0.94 -19.68
CA VAL A 38 -4.11 -1.13 -20.96
C VAL A 38 -3.00 -0.09 -21.12
N LEU A 39 -1.91 -0.44 -21.79
CA LEU A 39 -0.84 0.49 -22.13
C LEU A 39 -1.42 1.71 -22.87
N GLY A 40 -1.03 2.90 -22.44
CA GLY A 40 -1.53 4.17 -22.97
C GLY A 40 -2.64 4.84 -22.13
N ASP A 41 -3.33 4.10 -21.27
CA ASP A 41 -4.41 4.64 -20.42
C ASP A 41 -3.90 5.09 -19.00
N TYR A 42 -2.62 5.11 -18.82
CA TYR A 42 -1.99 5.42 -17.52
C TYR A 42 -2.39 6.79 -16.98
N LEU A 43 -2.46 7.80 -17.86
CA LEU A 43 -2.73 9.17 -17.44
C LEU A 43 -4.13 9.33 -16.84
N ASN A 44 -5.14 8.72 -17.46
CA ASN A 44 -6.53 8.78 -17.00
C ASN A 44 -6.67 8.13 -15.60
N ARG A 45 -6.02 7.02 -15.37
CA ARG A 45 -6.04 6.32 -14.08
C ARG A 45 -5.27 7.05 -12.99
N TYR A 46 -4.14 7.65 -13.32
CA TYR A 46 -3.35 8.45 -12.39
C TYR A 46 -4.10 9.72 -11.97
N VAL A 47 -4.69 10.41 -12.93
CA VAL A 47 -5.50 11.62 -12.70
C VAL A 47 -6.75 11.32 -11.87
N SER A 48 -7.37 10.15 -12.06
CA SER A 48 -8.51 9.72 -11.23
C SER A 48 -8.14 9.37 -9.77
N GLY A 49 -6.84 9.34 -9.43
CA GLY A 49 -6.36 8.99 -8.10
C GLY A 49 -6.42 7.51 -7.74
N LEU A 50 -6.96 6.67 -8.60
CA LEU A 50 -7.12 5.23 -8.35
C LEU A 50 -5.78 4.50 -8.20
N GLY A 51 -4.75 4.96 -8.91
CA GLY A 51 -3.43 4.34 -8.87
C GLY A 51 -2.66 4.52 -7.56
N SER A 52 -3.01 5.50 -6.73
CA SER A 52 -2.26 5.84 -5.51
C SER A 52 -3.13 6.13 -4.29
N ALA A 53 -4.41 5.76 -4.34
CA ALA A 53 -5.35 6.06 -3.27
C ALA A 53 -4.91 5.51 -1.90
N PHE A 54 -4.35 4.29 -1.89
CA PHE A 54 -3.90 3.63 -0.66
C PHE A 54 -2.42 3.89 -0.31
N THR A 55 -1.59 4.28 -1.27
CA THR A 55 -0.15 4.46 -1.05
C THR A 55 0.23 5.91 -0.75
N ARG A 56 -0.49 6.88 -1.32
CA ARG A 56 -0.20 8.31 -1.14
C ARG A 56 -0.23 8.78 0.32
N PRO A 57 -1.20 8.39 1.15
CA PRO A 57 -1.20 8.80 2.55
C PRO A 57 0.07 8.41 3.31
N LEU A 58 0.66 7.25 2.98
CA LEU A 58 1.85 6.74 3.65
C LEU A 58 3.12 7.53 3.31
N ASN A 59 3.15 8.17 2.13
CA ASN A 59 4.22 9.10 1.78
C ASN A 59 4.17 10.38 2.62
N VAL A 60 3.00 10.72 3.17
CA VAL A 60 2.82 11.86 4.07
C VAL A 60 3.16 11.49 5.50
N THR A 61 2.74 10.31 5.96
CA THR A 61 2.99 9.84 7.34
C THR A 61 4.40 9.29 7.53
N GLY A 62 5.05 8.80 6.46
CA GLY A 62 6.37 8.19 6.53
C GLY A 62 6.41 6.81 7.18
N GLN A 63 5.26 6.16 7.36
CA GLN A 63 5.17 4.83 7.94
C GLN A 63 5.74 3.76 7.02
N PRO A 64 6.31 2.68 7.57
CA PRO A 64 6.76 1.55 6.79
C PRO A 64 5.56 0.85 6.15
N ALA A 65 5.68 0.55 4.87
CA ALA A 65 4.68 -0.18 4.10
C ALA A 65 5.35 -1.14 3.12
N MET A 66 4.69 -2.25 2.87
CA MET A 66 5.15 -3.30 1.96
C MET A 66 3.98 -3.78 1.11
N SER A 67 4.21 -4.03 -0.16
CA SER A 67 3.24 -4.68 -1.04
C SER A 67 3.71 -6.09 -1.37
N ILE A 68 2.83 -7.07 -1.19
CA ILE A 68 3.08 -8.48 -1.50
C ILE A 68 2.00 -9.02 -2.43
N PRO A 69 2.31 -9.96 -3.34
CA PRO A 69 1.34 -10.55 -4.24
C PRO A 69 0.62 -11.70 -3.53
N LEU A 70 -0.66 -11.53 -3.19
CA LEU A 70 -1.47 -12.56 -2.50
C LEU A 70 -2.70 -13.04 -3.28
N GLY A 71 -2.90 -12.57 -4.49
CA GLY A 71 -4.05 -12.98 -5.28
C GLY A 71 -3.73 -13.08 -6.77
N TRP A 72 -4.30 -14.10 -7.41
CA TRP A 72 -4.21 -14.32 -8.85
C TRP A 72 -5.60 -14.67 -9.37
N PRO A 73 -6.43 -13.66 -9.70
CA PRO A 73 -7.72 -13.89 -10.34
C PRO A 73 -7.55 -14.48 -11.75
N ASP A 74 -8.67 -14.78 -12.41
CA ASP A 74 -8.70 -15.48 -13.70
C ASP A 74 -7.93 -14.77 -14.83
N ASP A 75 -7.68 -13.45 -14.69
CA ASP A 75 -6.84 -12.70 -15.63
C ASP A 75 -5.32 -13.01 -15.48
N GLY A 76 -4.95 -13.81 -14.49
CA GLY A 76 -3.57 -14.24 -14.25
C GLY A 76 -2.63 -13.17 -13.71
N LEU A 77 -3.10 -11.93 -13.53
CA LEU A 77 -2.28 -10.82 -13.04
C LEU A 77 -2.21 -10.82 -11.50
N PRO A 78 -1.02 -10.64 -10.91
CA PRO A 78 -0.90 -10.61 -9.46
C PRO A 78 -1.66 -9.41 -8.86
N ARG A 79 -2.35 -9.64 -7.76
CA ARG A 79 -2.97 -8.59 -6.95
C ARG A 79 -2.08 -8.29 -5.76
N GLY A 80 -1.69 -7.02 -5.65
CA GLY A 80 -0.90 -6.54 -4.52
C GLY A 80 -1.78 -6.29 -3.29
N VAL A 81 -1.33 -6.84 -2.17
CA VAL A 81 -1.86 -6.51 -0.84
C VAL A 81 -0.80 -5.67 -0.13
N GLN A 82 -1.21 -4.52 0.39
CA GLN A 82 -0.35 -3.62 1.13
C GLN A 82 -0.46 -3.90 2.63
N LEU A 83 0.67 -4.08 3.26
CA LEU A 83 0.83 -4.16 4.71
C LEU A 83 1.46 -2.87 5.20
N VAL A 84 0.89 -2.25 6.21
CA VAL A 84 1.40 -1.02 6.83
C VAL A 84 1.55 -1.25 8.32
N ALA A 85 2.67 -0.84 8.89
CA ALA A 85 2.92 -0.95 10.33
C ALA A 85 3.17 0.42 10.98
N ALA A 86 3.24 0.44 12.30
CA ALA A 86 3.64 1.62 13.05
C ALA A 86 5.06 2.04 12.68
N TYR A 87 5.41 3.28 12.97
CA TYR A 87 6.73 3.84 12.70
C TYR A 87 7.85 2.99 13.31
N GLY A 88 8.88 2.66 12.51
CA GLY A 88 10.01 1.85 12.94
C GLY A 88 9.73 0.35 13.07
N ARG A 89 8.57 -0.14 12.61
CA ARG A 89 8.18 -1.55 12.71
C ARG A 89 8.31 -2.32 11.38
N GLU A 90 9.38 -2.06 10.65
CA GLU A 90 9.76 -2.82 9.44
C GLU A 90 9.96 -4.31 9.76
N ASP A 91 10.43 -4.62 10.98
CA ASP A 91 10.57 -5.98 11.48
C ASP A 91 9.26 -6.78 11.43
N LEU A 92 8.16 -6.13 11.81
CA LEU A 92 6.82 -6.73 11.78
C LEU A 92 6.38 -7.02 10.34
N LEU A 93 6.59 -6.08 9.43
CA LEU A 93 6.24 -6.28 8.01
C LEU A 93 6.97 -7.48 7.41
N VAL A 94 8.28 -7.59 7.64
CA VAL A 94 9.08 -8.71 7.12
C VAL A 94 8.61 -10.04 7.70
N ARG A 95 8.34 -10.11 9.01
CA ARG A 95 7.84 -11.35 9.64
C ARG A 95 6.48 -11.77 9.12
N VAL A 96 5.56 -10.82 8.97
CA VAL A 96 4.22 -11.10 8.44
C VAL A 96 4.29 -11.53 6.97
N ALA A 97 5.10 -10.84 6.16
CA ALA A 97 5.29 -11.20 4.75
C ALA A 97 5.90 -12.60 4.61
N SER A 98 6.90 -12.96 5.44
CA SER A 98 7.49 -14.30 5.44
C SER A 98 6.45 -15.38 5.78
N ALA A 99 5.63 -15.16 6.81
CA ALA A 99 4.59 -16.11 7.18
C ALA A 99 3.52 -16.26 6.09
N LEU A 100 3.18 -15.18 5.39
CA LEU A 100 2.24 -15.22 4.27
C LEU A 100 2.83 -15.91 3.04
N GLU A 101 4.13 -15.73 2.77
CA GLU A 101 4.82 -16.44 1.70
C GLU A 101 4.92 -17.96 1.96
N GLU A 102 5.13 -18.36 3.21
CA GLU A 102 5.09 -19.78 3.61
C GLU A 102 3.69 -20.36 3.43
N ALA A 103 2.65 -19.63 3.82
CA ALA A 103 1.26 -20.10 3.73
C ALA A 103 0.72 -20.13 2.29
N ALA A 104 1.15 -19.18 1.45
CA ALA A 104 0.71 -19.02 0.06
C ALA A 104 1.89 -18.67 -0.85
N PRO A 105 2.78 -19.62 -1.18
CA PRO A 105 3.99 -19.37 -1.94
C PRO A 105 3.72 -18.76 -3.32
N TRP A 106 4.46 -17.74 -3.71
CA TRP A 106 4.34 -17.08 -5.02
C TRP A 106 5.62 -17.07 -5.84
N SER A 107 6.75 -17.50 -5.29
CA SER A 107 8.07 -17.44 -5.97
C SER A 107 8.14 -18.26 -7.28
N HIS A 108 7.27 -19.29 -7.40
CA HIS A 108 7.15 -20.11 -8.61
C HIS A 108 6.31 -19.47 -9.72
N ARG A 109 5.55 -18.41 -9.42
CA ARG A 109 4.68 -17.71 -10.37
C ARG A 109 5.49 -16.68 -11.15
N LYS A 110 5.73 -16.98 -12.41
CA LYS A 110 6.47 -16.10 -13.33
C LYS A 110 5.61 -15.82 -14.56
N PRO A 111 5.73 -14.62 -15.16
CA PRO A 111 5.07 -14.35 -16.43
C PRO A 111 5.56 -15.32 -17.50
N ALA A 112 4.67 -15.75 -18.38
CA ALA A 112 5.04 -16.43 -19.61
C ALA A 112 5.65 -15.37 -20.54
N LEU A 113 6.94 -15.50 -20.83
CA LEU A 113 7.68 -14.67 -21.78
C LEU A 113 7.71 -15.35 -23.14
#